data_d048e19c91f026fecb723596a08491dc
#
_entry.id   d048e19c91f026fecb723596a08491dc
#
_cell.length_a   1.000
_cell.length_b   1.000
_cell.length_c   1.000
_cell.angle_alpha   90.00
_cell.angle_beta   90.00
_cell.angle_gamma   90.00
#
_symmetry.space_group_name_H-M   'P 1'
#
loop_
_entity.id
_entity.type
_entity.pdbx_description
1 polymer ?
#
loop_
_entity_poly.entity_id
_entity_poly.type
_entity_poly.pdbx_seq_one_letter_code
_entity_poly.pdbx_strand_id
1 'polypeptide(L)'
;VNERPDRTGTPGGPQPPRPAPVHTVTPAGHGIPVSLRHVLRGALVVVEGGLRRAGALEEIRCETGRAVARILPGPAAARVGDSLERLHLHADTEQITAIRTDLETRLRPLAEAVLRDVARALEPQGARLYLGGHLGIRVMPPQRSLAGGVPSGLEGFLTPRDAHVDSWFNTAVNSVNLWMAVGPVRRGNGLVFYPDAYHRRPRHDGRHTLVPGQHTGPPMDIELAAGDILFFAGDHLHASQPNTTDETRFVITKRLCLGPPRYPRHATGWVPYEDPRLLGGPLEPLAALRSRLTAGGVRDLLRAWPRRGLPRRSGRSGPAAAGRAR
;
A
#
# COMPACT_ATOMS: atom_id res chain seq x y z
N VAL A 1 6.98 -36.48 59.36
CA VAL A 1 5.82 -36.19 58.51
C VAL A 1 6.21 -34.95 57.67
N ASN A 2 6.63 -35.22 56.43
CA ASN A 2 7.01 -34.17 55.48
C ASN A 2 5.80 -33.89 54.56
N GLU A 3 5.14 -32.79 54.74
CA GLU A 3 4.13 -32.31 53.79
C GLU A 3 4.83 -31.64 52.61
N ARG A 4 4.58 -32.17 51.39
CA ARG A 4 4.94 -31.53 50.13
C ARG A 4 3.89 -30.47 49.77
N PRO A 5 4.29 -29.25 49.37
CA PRO A 5 3.31 -28.29 48.91
C PRO A 5 2.74 -28.70 47.54
N ASP A 6 1.44 -28.67 47.48
CA ASP A 6 0.62 -28.94 46.31
C ASP A 6 0.87 -27.86 45.23
N ARG A 7 1.43 -28.27 44.08
CA ARG A 7 1.64 -27.41 42.90
C ARG A 7 0.53 -27.65 41.89
N THR A 8 -0.69 -27.24 42.21
CA THR A 8 -1.77 -27.12 41.22
C THR A 8 -1.83 -25.67 40.69
N GLY A 9 -0.76 -25.25 40.00
CA GLY A 9 -0.81 -24.08 39.16
C GLY A 9 -1.52 -24.40 37.84
N THR A 10 -2.76 -24.02 37.69
CA THR A 10 -3.48 -24.07 36.41
C THR A 10 -2.66 -23.31 35.35
N PRO A 11 -2.30 -23.92 34.22
CA PRO A 11 -1.60 -23.19 33.16
C PRO A 11 -2.51 -22.06 32.69
N GLY A 12 -2.07 -20.82 32.85
CA GLY A 12 -2.77 -19.65 32.38
C GLY A 12 -3.11 -19.80 30.92
N GLY A 13 -4.40 -19.73 30.60
CA GLY A 13 -4.88 -19.76 29.24
C GLY A 13 -4.18 -18.66 28.41
N PRO A 14 -4.12 -18.80 27.09
CA PRO A 14 -3.45 -17.84 26.24
C PRO A 14 -4.04 -16.43 26.50
N GLN A 15 -3.19 -15.52 26.93
CA GLN A 15 -3.59 -14.12 27.11
C GLN A 15 -4.18 -13.61 25.80
N PRO A 16 -5.32 -12.89 25.84
CA PRO A 16 -5.87 -12.29 24.65
C PRO A 16 -4.79 -11.40 23.99
N PRO A 17 -4.65 -11.46 22.66
CA PRO A 17 -3.67 -10.64 21.95
C PRO A 17 -3.92 -9.16 22.27
N ARG A 18 -2.85 -8.45 22.62
CA ARG A 18 -2.93 -7.01 22.87
C ARG A 18 -3.26 -6.33 21.53
N PRO A 19 -4.23 -5.40 21.50
CA PRO A 19 -4.52 -4.62 20.29
C PRO A 19 -3.24 -3.93 19.82
N ALA A 20 -3.05 -3.83 18.49
CA ALA A 20 -1.92 -3.10 17.94
C ALA A 20 -1.94 -1.66 18.44
N PRO A 21 -0.81 -1.15 18.93
CA PRO A 21 -0.76 0.21 19.40
C PRO A 21 -0.99 1.17 18.23
N VAL A 22 -2.04 2.00 18.34
CA VAL A 22 -2.20 3.18 17.49
C VAL A 22 -1.47 4.32 18.17
N HIS A 23 -0.43 4.84 17.50
CA HIS A 23 0.32 5.98 17.98
C HIS A 23 -0.11 7.22 17.21
N THR A 24 -0.62 8.21 17.91
CA THR A 24 -0.89 9.52 17.34
C THR A 24 0.30 10.43 17.61
N VAL A 25 0.86 11.01 16.55
CA VAL A 25 1.96 11.98 16.64
C VAL A 25 1.38 13.36 16.39
N THR A 26 1.31 14.16 17.44
CA THR A 26 0.92 15.57 17.33
C THR A 26 2.12 16.46 17.00
N PRO A 27 1.89 17.66 16.43
CA PRO A 27 2.94 18.62 16.09
C PRO A 27 3.80 19.09 17.25
N ALA A 28 3.25 19.06 18.45
CA ALA A 28 3.85 19.67 19.63
C ALA A 28 4.96 18.85 20.30
N GLY A 29 5.29 17.65 19.81
CA GLY A 29 6.45 16.90 20.27
C GLY A 29 6.36 16.30 21.67
N HIS A 30 5.18 16.27 22.26
CA HIS A 30 4.97 15.68 23.60
C HIS A 30 4.51 14.23 23.45
N GLY A 31 5.43 13.29 23.47
CA GLY A 31 5.13 11.86 23.39
C GLY A 31 6.39 11.02 23.21
N ILE A 32 6.24 9.69 23.31
CA ILE A 32 7.30 8.74 23.01
C ILE A 32 7.73 8.97 21.55
N PRO A 33 9.04 9.11 21.24
CA PRO A 33 9.49 9.29 19.88
C PRO A 33 9.09 8.09 19.04
N VAL A 34 8.11 8.29 18.14
CA VAL A 34 7.64 7.26 17.23
C VAL A 34 8.50 7.29 15.98
N SER A 35 9.03 6.15 15.61
CA SER A 35 9.79 5.99 14.37
C SER A 35 9.10 5.04 13.39
N LEU A 36 9.48 5.10 12.12
CA LEU A 36 8.99 4.15 11.11
C LEU A 36 9.32 2.68 11.44
N ARG A 37 10.30 2.44 12.32
CA ARG A 37 10.61 1.08 12.82
C ARG A 37 9.49 0.51 13.69
N HIS A 38 8.75 1.36 14.41
CA HIS A 38 7.56 0.92 15.15
C HIS A 38 6.48 0.43 14.18
N VAL A 39 6.31 1.12 13.04
CA VAL A 39 5.38 0.69 11.99
C VAL A 39 5.75 -0.72 11.48
N LEU A 40 7.03 -0.98 11.22
CA LEU A 40 7.51 -2.31 10.79
C LEU A 40 7.44 -3.39 11.90
N ARG A 41 7.10 -3.01 13.14
CA ARG A 41 6.82 -3.92 14.25
C ARG A 41 5.33 -4.10 14.53
N GLY A 42 4.47 -3.55 13.67
CA GLY A 42 3.02 -3.71 13.75
C GLY A 42 2.27 -2.52 14.33
N ALA A 43 2.91 -1.39 14.60
CA ALA A 43 2.23 -0.18 15.00
C ALA A 43 1.55 0.51 13.80
N LEU A 44 0.40 1.13 14.05
CA LEU A 44 -0.22 2.10 13.17
C LEU A 44 0.14 3.50 13.69
N VAL A 45 0.60 4.38 12.82
CA VAL A 45 1.05 5.72 13.21
C VAL A 45 0.25 6.77 12.44
N VAL A 46 -0.48 7.61 13.14
CA VAL A 46 -1.19 8.75 12.58
C VAL A 46 -0.39 10.02 12.86
N VAL A 47 -0.03 10.73 11.81
CA VAL A 47 0.57 12.08 11.90
C VAL A 47 -0.53 13.10 11.65
N GLU A 48 -1.02 13.69 12.73
CA GLU A 48 -2.10 14.68 12.67
C GLU A 48 -1.66 15.94 11.90
N GLY A 49 -2.47 16.34 10.95
CA GLY A 49 -2.22 17.51 10.13
C GLY A 49 -0.91 17.45 9.33
N GLY A 50 -0.38 16.25 9.04
CA GLY A 50 0.90 16.09 8.35
C GLY A 50 0.97 16.78 6.99
N LEU A 51 -0.12 16.77 6.21
CA LEU A 51 -0.22 17.49 4.94
C LEU A 51 -0.31 19.02 5.13
N ARG A 52 -0.98 19.47 6.19
CA ARG A 52 -1.14 20.90 6.48
C ARG A 52 0.20 21.54 6.84
N ARG A 53 1.00 20.84 7.64
CA ARG A 53 2.35 21.33 8.01
C ARG A 53 3.28 21.52 6.84
N ALA A 54 3.19 20.61 5.87
CA ALA A 54 3.96 20.71 4.64
C ALA A 54 3.39 21.76 3.66
N GLY A 55 2.28 22.45 3.99
CA GLY A 55 1.53 23.31 3.06
C GLY A 55 0.91 22.55 1.88
N ALA A 56 0.94 21.22 1.94
CA ALA A 56 0.61 20.39 0.80
C ALA A 56 -0.88 20.15 0.63
N LEU A 57 -1.69 20.21 1.70
CA LEU A 57 -3.12 19.93 1.61
C LEU A 57 -3.82 20.89 0.65
N GLU A 58 -3.59 22.16 0.82
CA GLU A 58 -4.17 23.25 0.02
C GLU A 58 -3.71 23.13 -1.43
N GLU A 59 -2.43 22.84 -1.67
CA GLU A 59 -1.89 22.65 -3.01
C GLU A 59 -2.49 21.42 -3.71
N ILE A 60 -2.63 20.28 -2.99
CA ILE A 60 -3.30 19.08 -3.49
C ILE A 60 -4.75 19.39 -3.86
N ARG A 61 -5.49 20.06 -2.99
CA ARG A 61 -6.90 20.42 -3.24
C ARG A 61 -7.01 21.38 -4.42
N CYS A 62 -6.15 22.37 -4.51
CA CYS A 62 -6.10 23.30 -5.63
C CYS A 62 -5.82 22.58 -6.97
N GLU A 63 -4.82 21.70 -7.02
CA GLU A 63 -4.52 20.94 -8.24
C GLU A 63 -5.64 19.97 -8.59
N THR A 64 -6.31 19.40 -7.58
CA THR A 64 -7.50 18.57 -7.81
C THR A 64 -8.64 19.40 -8.41
N GLY A 65 -8.90 20.59 -7.92
CA GLY A 65 -9.87 21.53 -8.50
C GLY A 65 -9.54 21.87 -9.95
N ARG A 66 -8.26 22.08 -10.27
CA ARG A 66 -7.82 22.30 -11.67
C ARG A 66 -8.06 21.06 -12.54
N ALA A 67 -7.83 19.85 -12.03
CA ALA A 67 -8.12 18.61 -12.75
C ALA A 67 -9.62 18.46 -13.02
N VAL A 68 -10.45 18.75 -12.03
CA VAL A 68 -11.91 18.80 -12.17
C VAL A 68 -12.33 19.80 -13.25
N ALA A 69 -11.78 21.00 -13.25
CA ALA A 69 -12.09 22.05 -14.23
C ALA A 69 -11.64 21.70 -15.66
N ARG A 70 -10.62 20.85 -15.82
CA ARG A 70 -10.19 20.38 -17.15
C ARG A 70 -11.10 19.29 -17.74
N ILE A 71 -11.74 18.52 -16.88
CA ILE A 71 -12.45 17.30 -17.29
C ILE A 71 -13.97 17.50 -17.28
N LEU A 72 -14.49 18.24 -16.30
CA LEU A 72 -15.92 18.50 -16.21
C LEU A 72 -16.32 19.77 -16.99
N PRO A 73 -17.56 19.80 -17.55
CA PRO A 73 -18.12 21.04 -18.07
C PRO A 73 -18.14 22.14 -17.02
N GLY A 74 -17.93 23.39 -17.43
CA GLY A 74 -17.79 24.54 -16.54
C GLY A 74 -18.86 24.63 -15.44
N PRO A 75 -20.17 24.47 -15.71
CA PRO A 75 -21.20 24.50 -14.67
C PRO A 75 -21.07 23.35 -13.63
N ALA A 76 -20.65 22.14 -14.06
CA ALA A 76 -20.42 21.01 -13.16
C ALA A 76 -19.16 21.24 -12.31
N ALA A 77 -18.07 21.68 -12.94
CA ALA A 77 -16.84 22.02 -12.23
C ALA A 77 -17.05 23.10 -11.17
N ALA A 78 -17.83 24.15 -11.50
CA ALA A 78 -18.15 25.23 -10.54
C ALA A 78 -18.99 24.72 -9.34
N ARG A 79 -19.84 23.71 -9.54
CA ARG A 79 -20.63 23.11 -8.44
C ARG A 79 -19.79 22.22 -7.52
N VAL A 80 -18.76 21.57 -8.04
CA VAL A 80 -17.80 20.85 -7.18
C VAL A 80 -17.03 21.85 -6.33
N GLY A 81 -16.57 22.95 -6.92
CA GLY A 81 -15.86 24.03 -6.23
C GLY A 81 -14.77 23.48 -5.31
N ASP A 82 -14.77 23.93 -4.05
CA ASP A 82 -13.81 23.47 -3.03
C ASP A 82 -14.26 22.19 -2.31
N SER A 83 -15.45 21.66 -2.62
CA SER A 83 -16.04 20.50 -1.96
C SER A 83 -15.80 19.23 -2.78
N LEU A 84 -14.57 18.73 -2.77
CA LEU A 84 -14.20 17.46 -3.44
C LEU A 84 -15.03 16.28 -2.95
N GLU A 85 -15.54 16.34 -1.74
CA GLU A 85 -16.42 15.37 -1.12
C GLU A 85 -17.76 15.21 -1.87
N ARG A 86 -18.13 16.22 -2.67
CA ARG A 86 -19.35 16.23 -3.52
C ARG A 86 -19.09 15.84 -4.98
N LEU A 87 -17.89 15.44 -5.33
CA LEU A 87 -17.50 15.14 -6.72
C LEU A 87 -18.50 14.16 -7.40
N HIS A 88 -18.94 13.13 -6.69
CA HIS A 88 -19.87 12.10 -7.19
C HIS A 88 -21.27 12.63 -7.55
N LEU A 89 -21.64 13.85 -7.14
CA LEU A 89 -22.91 14.47 -7.51
C LEU A 89 -22.87 15.14 -8.90
N HIS A 90 -21.66 15.35 -9.44
CA HIS A 90 -21.42 16.16 -10.64
C HIS A 90 -20.54 15.47 -11.68
N ALA A 91 -19.98 14.31 -11.34
CA ALA A 91 -19.12 13.52 -12.22
C ALA A 91 -19.55 12.05 -12.20
N ASP A 92 -19.58 11.45 -13.37
CA ASP A 92 -19.77 10.00 -13.54
C ASP A 92 -18.47 9.22 -13.27
N THR A 93 -18.55 7.90 -13.34
CA THR A 93 -17.42 7.00 -13.07
C THR A 93 -16.26 7.20 -14.05
N GLU A 94 -16.54 7.48 -15.31
CA GLU A 94 -15.53 7.72 -16.34
C GLU A 94 -14.80 9.03 -16.10
N GLN A 95 -15.53 10.09 -15.80
CA GLN A 95 -14.96 11.40 -15.44
C GLN A 95 -14.13 11.34 -14.15
N ILE A 96 -14.60 10.64 -13.10
CA ILE A 96 -13.84 10.42 -11.87
C ILE A 96 -12.54 9.66 -12.18
N THR A 97 -12.60 8.65 -13.06
CA THR A 97 -11.42 7.88 -13.48
C THR A 97 -10.42 8.78 -14.24
N ALA A 98 -10.92 9.64 -15.13
CA ALA A 98 -10.08 10.58 -15.87
C ALA A 98 -9.41 11.59 -14.95
N ILE A 99 -10.15 12.18 -13.98
CA ILE A 99 -9.61 13.08 -12.95
C ILE A 99 -8.51 12.37 -12.15
N ARG A 100 -8.76 11.15 -11.68
CA ARG A 100 -7.78 10.34 -10.96
C ARG A 100 -6.50 10.14 -11.77
N THR A 101 -6.62 9.80 -13.05
CA THR A 101 -5.48 9.54 -13.94
C THR A 101 -4.66 10.81 -14.21
N ASP A 102 -5.31 11.95 -14.43
CA ASP A 102 -4.62 13.23 -14.58
C ASP A 102 -3.82 13.61 -13.33
N LEU A 103 -4.40 13.36 -12.15
CA LEU A 103 -3.75 13.64 -10.87
C LEU A 103 -2.56 12.73 -10.58
N GLU A 104 -2.52 11.49 -11.06
CA GLU A 104 -1.37 10.59 -10.82
C GLU A 104 -0.04 11.17 -11.30
N THR A 105 -0.05 11.90 -12.41
CA THR A 105 1.15 12.56 -12.93
C THR A 105 1.44 13.85 -12.19
N ARG A 106 0.41 14.68 -11.96
CA ARG A 106 0.57 16.05 -11.43
C ARG A 106 0.91 16.08 -9.95
N LEU A 107 0.33 15.19 -9.15
CA LEU A 107 0.57 15.15 -7.70
C LEU A 107 1.81 14.34 -7.31
N ARG A 108 2.47 13.67 -8.25
CA ARG A 108 3.64 12.86 -7.93
C ARG A 108 4.77 13.66 -7.25
N PRO A 109 5.24 14.81 -7.79
CA PRO A 109 6.33 15.57 -7.16
C PRO A 109 5.97 16.03 -5.75
N LEU A 110 4.74 16.51 -5.57
CA LEU A 110 4.26 16.99 -4.28
C LEU A 110 4.14 15.86 -3.25
N ALA A 111 3.54 14.72 -3.63
CA ALA A 111 3.45 13.56 -2.75
C ALA A 111 4.82 13.00 -2.35
N GLU A 112 5.82 13.08 -3.24
CA GLU A 112 7.19 12.67 -2.94
C GLU A 112 7.92 13.65 -2.03
N ALA A 113 7.66 14.96 -2.16
CA ALA A 113 8.16 15.95 -1.23
C ALA A 113 7.62 15.74 0.18
N VAL A 114 6.29 15.61 0.31
CA VAL A 114 5.63 15.30 1.60
C VAL A 114 6.19 14.02 2.21
N LEU A 115 6.31 12.96 1.42
CA LEU A 115 6.86 11.68 1.88
C LEU A 115 8.27 11.85 2.45
N ARG A 116 9.15 12.57 1.75
CA ARG A 116 10.52 12.81 2.21
C ARG A 116 10.56 13.60 3.51
N ASP A 117 9.76 14.63 3.63
CA ASP A 117 9.75 15.52 4.80
C ASP A 117 9.21 14.82 6.04
N VAL A 118 8.08 14.14 5.91
CA VAL A 118 7.48 13.40 7.03
C VAL A 118 8.33 12.18 7.41
N ALA A 119 8.90 11.46 6.44
CA ALA A 119 9.78 10.34 6.73
C ALA A 119 11.08 10.78 7.44
N ARG A 120 11.65 11.93 7.07
CA ARG A 120 12.80 12.52 7.78
C ARG A 120 12.46 12.92 9.20
N ALA A 121 11.27 13.47 9.42
CA ALA A 121 10.80 13.83 10.76
C ALA A 121 10.65 12.62 11.68
N LEU A 122 10.21 11.47 11.13
CA LEU A 122 10.06 10.23 11.88
C LEU A 122 11.35 9.39 11.99
N GLU A 123 12.33 9.61 11.12
CA GLU A 123 13.63 8.91 11.11
C GLU A 123 14.78 9.92 10.99
N PRO A 124 15.02 10.79 11.98
CA PRO A 124 15.97 11.89 11.88
C PRO A 124 17.43 11.41 11.78
N GLN A 125 17.74 10.21 12.22
CA GLN A 125 19.11 9.68 12.31
C GLN A 125 19.56 8.84 11.12
N GLY A 126 19.11 9.17 9.92
CA GLY A 126 19.78 8.70 8.72
C GLY A 126 19.47 7.30 8.24
N ALA A 127 18.26 6.79 8.52
CA ALA A 127 17.81 5.59 7.86
C ALA A 127 17.78 5.82 6.33
N ARG A 128 18.33 4.88 5.59
CA ARG A 128 18.28 4.92 4.13
C ARG A 128 16.87 4.58 3.68
N LEU A 129 16.18 5.54 3.10
CA LEU A 129 14.84 5.38 2.58
C LEU A 129 14.89 5.10 1.08
N TYR A 130 13.99 4.25 0.61
CA TYR A 130 13.74 3.98 -0.80
C TYR A 130 12.28 4.29 -1.09
N LEU A 131 12.01 5.08 -2.12
CA LEU A 131 10.67 5.52 -2.46
C LEU A 131 10.03 4.59 -3.49
N GLY A 132 8.81 4.13 -3.23
CA GLY A 132 8.05 3.35 -4.20
C GLY A 132 7.67 4.19 -5.41
N GLY A 133 7.91 3.69 -6.62
CA GLY A 133 7.63 4.40 -7.88
C GLY A 133 6.15 4.64 -8.14
N HIS A 134 5.25 3.90 -7.47
CA HIS A 134 3.81 4.04 -7.66
C HIS A 134 3.22 5.13 -6.75
N LEU A 135 2.37 5.98 -7.32
CA LEU A 135 1.47 6.88 -6.63
C LEU A 135 0.04 6.38 -6.81
N GLY A 136 -0.68 6.12 -5.72
CA GLY A 136 -2.07 5.73 -5.79
C GLY A 136 -2.98 6.92 -5.47
N ILE A 137 -3.79 7.36 -6.42
CA ILE A 137 -4.88 8.31 -6.21
C ILE A 137 -6.15 7.50 -6.02
N ARG A 138 -6.78 7.60 -4.86
CA ARG A 138 -7.97 6.84 -4.50
C ARG A 138 -9.13 7.80 -4.33
N VAL A 139 -10.03 7.80 -5.31
CA VAL A 139 -11.25 8.61 -5.31
C VAL A 139 -12.42 7.65 -5.25
N MET A 140 -12.96 7.43 -4.07
CA MET A 140 -14.02 6.45 -3.84
C MET A 140 -15.35 7.15 -3.56
N PRO A 141 -16.23 7.22 -4.55
CA PRO A 141 -17.56 7.78 -4.37
C PRO A 141 -18.42 6.89 -3.48
N PRO A 142 -19.54 7.39 -2.96
CA PRO A 142 -20.53 6.56 -2.28
C PRO A 142 -20.93 5.36 -3.13
N GLN A 143 -21.01 4.17 -2.54
CA GLN A 143 -21.33 2.93 -3.26
C GLN A 143 -22.65 3.03 -4.03
N ARG A 144 -23.63 3.71 -3.47
CA ARG A 144 -24.94 3.93 -4.13
C ARG A 144 -24.84 4.72 -5.44
N SER A 145 -23.83 5.57 -5.61
CA SER A 145 -23.62 6.33 -6.86
C SER A 145 -22.95 5.53 -7.96
N LEU A 146 -22.51 4.29 -7.68
CA LEU A 146 -21.87 3.38 -8.63
C LEU A 146 -22.85 2.38 -9.26
N ALA A 147 -24.16 2.65 -9.24
CA ALA A 147 -25.19 1.75 -9.75
C ALA A 147 -25.04 1.38 -11.23
N GLY A 148 -24.33 2.18 -12.03
CA GLY A 148 -23.99 1.91 -13.43
C GLY A 148 -22.84 0.93 -13.64
N GLY A 149 -22.25 0.40 -12.56
CA GLY A 149 -21.06 -0.46 -12.61
C GLY A 149 -19.74 0.32 -12.60
N VAL A 150 -18.65 -0.40 -12.38
CA VAL A 150 -17.29 0.14 -12.39
C VAL A 150 -16.44 -0.70 -13.32
N PRO A 151 -15.64 -0.10 -14.21
CA PRO A 151 -14.71 -0.85 -15.04
C PRO A 151 -13.79 -1.75 -14.20
N SER A 152 -13.46 -2.93 -14.73
CA SER A 152 -12.54 -3.86 -14.07
C SER A 152 -11.15 -3.22 -13.86
N GLY A 153 -10.48 -3.60 -12.78
CA GLY A 153 -9.13 -3.09 -12.48
C GLY A 153 -9.10 -1.79 -11.66
N LEU A 154 -10.27 -1.30 -11.22
CA LEU A 154 -10.36 -0.11 -10.36
C LEU A 154 -10.63 -0.44 -8.89
N GLU A 155 -10.51 -1.72 -8.50
CA GLU A 155 -10.60 -2.16 -7.11
C GLU A 155 -9.51 -1.50 -6.25
N GLY A 156 -9.93 -0.97 -5.13
CA GLY A 156 -9.06 -0.20 -4.24
C GLY A 156 -8.83 1.25 -4.69
N PHE A 157 -9.27 1.66 -5.87
CA PHE A 157 -9.24 3.06 -6.35
C PHE A 157 -10.62 3.72 -6.28
N LEU A 158 -11.61 3.15 -6.95
CA LEU A 158 -13.00 3.61 -6.95
C LEU A 158 -13.90 2.70 -6.12
N THR A 159 -13.59 1.42 -6.05
CA THR A 159 -14.34 0.41 -5.30
C THR A 159 -13.51 -0.16 -4.16
N PRO A 160 -14.14 -0.80 -3.17
CA PRO A 160 -13.44 -1.49 -2.10
C PRO A 160 -12.47 -2.55 -2.63
N ARG A 161 -11.48 -2.87 -1.82
CA ARG A 161 -10.61 -4.03 -2.00
C ARG A 161 -10.71 -4.92 -0.78
N ASP A 162 -10.86 -6.22 -1.03
CA ASP A 162 -10.93 -7.25 -0.01
C ASP A 162 -9.68 -7.31 0.88
N ALA A 163 -9.79 -8.00 2.01
CA ALA A 163 -8.72 -8.14 2.98
C ALA A 163 -7.48 -8.78 2.36
N HIS A 164 -6.36 -8.06 2.44
CA HIS A 164 -5.08 -8.44 1.87
C HIS A 164 -3.90 -7.87 2.65
N VAL A 165 -2.71 -8.40 2.36
CA VAL A 165 -1.44 -7.75 2.68
C VAL A 165 -0.76 -7.35 1.38
N ASP A 166 -0.10 -6.20 1.37
CA ASP A 166 0.48 -5.66 0.14
C ASP A 166 1.60 -6.53 -0.44
N SER A 167 2.30 -7.30 0.40
CA SER A 167 3.35 -8.19 -0.08
C SER A 167 2.83 -9.30 -1.01
N TRP A 168 1.53 -9.60 -0.99
CA TRP A 168 0.91 -10.50 -1.98
C TRP A 168 0.95 -9.92 -3.40
N PHE A 169 0.97 -8.58 -3.53
CA PHE A 169 1.05 -7.85 -4.80
C PHE A 169 2.49 -7.47 -5.17
N ASN A 170 3.47 -8.28 -4.79
CA ASN A 170 4.88 -8.09 -5.10
C ASN A 170 5.51 -6.79 -4.54
N THR A 171 4.95 -6.26 -3.47
CA THR A 171 5.59 -5.18 -2.72
C THR A 171 6.65 -5.74 -1.76
N ALA A 172 7.59 -4.90 -1.35
CA ALA A 172 8.62 -5.31 -0.41
C ALA A 172 8.04 -5.54 0.99
N VAL A 173 8.48 -6.60 1.69
CA VAL A 173 8.03 -6.92 3.06
C VAL A 173 8.51 -5.92 4.12
N ASN A 174 9.50 -5.09 3.81
CA ASN A 174 9.94 -3.98 4.64
C ASN A 174 9.39 -2.64 4.14
N SER A 175 8.28 -2.66 3.43
CA SER A 175 7.60 -1.44 2.98
C SER A 175 6.70 -0.87 4.07
N VAL A 176 6.62 0.44 4.05
CA VAL A 176 5.68 1.24 4.84
C VAL A 176 4.79 1.98 3.87
N ASN A 177 3.49 1.88 4.07
CA ASN A 177 2.49 2.64 3.35
C ASN A 177 2.26 3.99 4.02
N LEU A 178 2.10 5.01 3.20
CA LEU A 178 1.53 6.29 3.59
C LEU A 178 0.15 6.40 2.98
N TRP A 179 -0.80 6.78 3.80
CA TRP A 179 -2.17 7.01 3.42
C TRP A 179 -2.55 8.43 3.83
N MET A 180 -2.51 9.35 2.85
CA MET A 180 -2.67 10.79 3.03
C MET A 180 -4.13 11.16 2.81
N ALA A 181 -4.82 11.58 3.85
CA ALA A 181 -6.23 11.95 3.82
C ALA A 181 -6.39 13.38 3.24
N VAL A 182 -6.83 13.50 1.99
CA VAL A 182 -7.12 14.81 1.37
C VAL A 182 -8.50 15.32 1.80
N GLY A 183 -9.46 14.42 1.98
CA GLY A 183 -10.75 14.65 2.64
C GLY A 183 -10.86 13.81 3.92
N PRO A 184 -11.93 14.00 4.70
CA PRO A 184 -12.12 13.24 5.93
C PRO A 184 -12.31 11.74 5.63
N VAL A 185 -11.73 10.91 6.48
CA VAL A 185 -11.90 9.45 6.47
C VAL A 185 -12.65 9.05 7.72
N ARG A 186 -13.78 8.40 7.53
CA ARG A 186 -14.71 8.05 8.61
C ARG A 186 -15.02 6.55 8.56
N ARG A 187 -15.60 6.05 9.61
CA ARG A 187 -16.23 4.73 9.58
C ARG A 187 -17.22 4.65 8.42
N GLY A 188 -17.09 3.60 7.62
CA GLY A 188 -17.93 3.40 6.42
C GLY A 188 -17.34 3.95 5.12
N ASN A 189 -16.16 4.62 5.15
CA ASN A 189 -15.42 4.93 3.93
C ASN A 189 -13.90 4.72 4.06
N GLY A 190 -13.42 4.25 5.21
CA GLY A 190 -12.02 4.12 5.56
C GLY A 190 -11.37 2.78 5.21
N LEU A 191 -10.29 2.50 5.93
CA LEU A 191 -9.65 1.20 5.99
C LEU A 191 -10.05 0.47 7.26
N VAL A 192 -10.15 -0.85 7.13
CA VAL A 192 -10.24 -1.78 8.25
C VAL A 192 -8.91 -2.50 8.36
N PHE A 193 -8.37 -2.56 9.56
CA PHE A 193 -7.18 -3.32 9.90
C PHE A 193 -7.53 -4.53 10.74
N TYR A 194 -6.70 -5.56 10.65
CA TYR A 194 -6.78 -6.78 11.47
C TYR A 194 -5.46 -6.94 12.24
N PRO A 195 -5.26 -6.21 13.35
CA PRO A 195 -3.99 -6.12 14.03
C PRO A 195 -3.44 -7.47 14.51
N ASP A 196 -4.33 -8.34 14.98
CA ASP A 196 -3.96 -9.67 15.48
C ASP A 196 -3.39 -10.58 14.38
N ALA A 197 -3.65 -10.27 13.12
CA ALA A 197 -3.14 -11.02 11.98
C ALA A 197 -1.72 -10.62 11.58
N TYR A 198 -1.17 -9.51 12.09
CA TYR A 198 0.10 -8.95 11.63
C TYR A 198 1.27 -9.95 11.66
N HIS A 199 1.40 -10.71 12.74
CA HIS A 199 2.47 -11.70 12.89
C HIS A 199 2.08 -13.13 12.48
N ARG A 200 0.83 -13.35 12.03
CA ARG A 200 0.28 -14.69 11.75
C ARG A 200 0.44 -15.15 10.31
N ARG A 201 0.97 -14.33 9.43
CA ARG A 201 1.18 -14.62 8.00
C ARG A 201 -0.09 -15.21 7.35
N PRO A 202 -1.16 -14.42 7.21
CA PRO A 202 -2.40 -14.89 6.61
C PRO A 202 -2.13 -15.44 5.20
N ARG A 203 -2.88 -16.47 4.80
CA ARG A 203 -2.76 -17.13 3.50
C ARG A 203 -3.76 -16.56 2.52
N HIS A 204 -3.36 -16.45 1.27
CA HIS A 204 -4.23 -16.07 0.16
C HIS A 204 -4.50 -17.25 -0.78
N ASP A 205 -5.55 -17.13 -1.56
CA ASP A 205 -6.07 -18.13 -2.50
C ASP A 205 -5.27 -18.23 -3.82
N GLY A 206 -4.14 -17.57 -3.92
CA GLY A 206 -3.38 -17.41 -5.18
C GLY A 206 -3.83 -16.23 -6.03
N ARG A 207 -5.01 -15.65 -5.76
CA ARG A 207 -5.54 -14.44 -6.42
C ARG A 207 -5.49 -13.19 -5.54
N HIS A 208 -4.68 -13.27 -4.47
CA HIS A 208 -4.47 -12.19 -3.51
C HIS A 208 -5.67 -11.88 -2.60
N THR A 209 -6.61 -12.83 -2.48
CA THR A 209 -7.74 -12.76 -1.56
C THR A 209 -7.48 -13.65 -0.35
N LEU A 210 -7.86 -13.19 0.83
CA LEU A 210 -7.71 -13.93 2.07
C LEU A 210 -8.50 -15.25 2.00
N VAL A 211 -7.84 -16.38 2.27
CA VAL A 211 -8.53 -17.67 2.37
C VAL A 211 -9.55 -17.63 3.52
N PRO A 212 -10.81 -18.02 3.29
CA PRO A 212 -11.84 -18.04 4.32
C PRO A 212 -11.48 -18.90 5.54
N GLY A 213 -12.06 -18.57 6.70
CA GLY A 213 -11.91 -19.36 7.93
C GLY A 213 -10.59 -19.15 8.69
N GLN A 214 -9.72 -18.24 8.24
CA GLN A 214 -8.53 -17.88 9.02
C GLN A 214 -8.91 -16.95 10.18
N HIS A 215 -8.28 -17.15 11.32
CA HIS A 215 -8.46 -16.27 12.47
C HIS A 215 -7.69 -14.96 12.23
N THR A 216 -8.42 -13.87 12.04
CA THR A 216 -7.87 -12.53 11.81
C THR A 216 -7.90 -11.63 13.05
N GLY A 217 -8.66 -12.04 14.08
CA GLY A 217 -9.02 -11.17 15.19
C GLY A 217 -10.11 -10.15 14.81
N PRO A 218 -10.51 -9.30 15.76
CA PRO A 218 -11.50 -8.27 15.51
C PRO A 218 -10.97 -7.21 14.54
N PRO A 219 -11.85 -6.69 13.64
CA PRO A 219 -11.50 -5.57 12.78
C PRO A 219 -11.39 -4.27 13.59
N MET A 220 -10.51 -3.38 13.13
CA MET A 220 -10.31 -2.06 13.71
C MET A 220 -10.41 -1.00 12.61
N ASP A 221 -11.32 -0.06 12.78
CA ASP A 221 -11.47 1.10 11.91
C ASP A 221 -10.45 2.18 12.28
N ILE A 222 -9.99 2.93 11.28
CA ILE A 222 -9.15 4.12 11.47
C ILE A 222 -9.87 5.31 10.86
N GLU A 223 -10.07 6.34 11.65
CA GLU A 223 -10.61 7.64 11.22
C GLU A 223 -9.48 8.67 11.12
N LEU A 224 -9.54 9.53 10.11
CA LEU A 224 -8.55 10.57 9.84
C LEU A 224 -9.27 11.88 9.51
N ALA A 225 -8.78 12.97 10.06
CA ALA A 225 -9.16 14.29 9.59
C ALA A 225 -8.50 14.60 8.23
N ALA A 226 -9.08 15.51 7.48
CA ALA A 226 -8.42 16.02 6.27
C ALA A 226 -7.05 16.62 6.63
N GLY A 227 -6.02 16.16 5.97
CA GLY A 227 -4.63 16.55 6.23
C GLY A 227 -3.83 15.57 7.08
N ASP A 228 -4.46 14.57 7.67
CA ASP A 228 -3.74 13.52 8.42
C ASP A 228 -3.03 12.54 7.50
N ILE A 229 -1.98 11.93 8.01
CA ILE A 229 -1.23 10.87 7.31
C ILE A 229 -1.16 9.64 8.20
N LEU A 230 -1.67 8.52 7.70
CA LEU A 230 -1.54 7.22 8.34
C LEU A 230 -0.34 6.45 7.74
N PHE A 231 0.49 5.93 8.63
CA PHE A 231 1.57 4.99 8.31
C PHE A 231 1.24 3.59 8.80
N PHE A 232 1.41 2.61 7.94
CA PHE A 232 1.27 1.19 8.29
C PHE A 232 2.19 0.32 7.43
N ALA A 233 2.64 -0.81 7.98
CA ALA A 233 3.47 -1.74 7.22
C ALA A 233 2.68 -2.44 6.13
N GLY A 234 3.33 -2.74 4.99
CA GLY A 234 2.71 -3.48 3.89
C GLY A 234 2.20 -4.87 4.28
N ASP A 235 2.71 -5.44 5.37
CA ASP A 235 2.27 -6.74 5.90
C ASP A 235 1.11 -6.65 6.91
N HIS A 236 0.56 -5.47 7.20
CA HIS A 236 -0.73 -5.42 7.90
C HIS A 236 -1.83 -6.00 7.01
N LEU A 237 -2.59 -6.94 7.55
CA LEU A 237 -3.84 -7.37 6.92
C LEU A 237 -4.84 -6.22 7.00
N HIS A 238 -5.30 -5.74 5.87
CA HIS A 238 -6.24 -4.63 5.79
C HIS A 238 -7.18 -4.75 4.59
N ALA A 239 -8.32 -4.07 4.69
CA ALA A 239 -9.32 -3.99 3.62
C ALA A 239 -9.79 -2.55 3.44
N SER A 240 -10.29 -2.20 2.26
CA SER A 240 -11.08 -0.97 2.08
C SER A 240 -12.55 -1.25 2.42
N GLN A 241 -13.16 -0.38 3.20
CA GLN A 241 -14.61 -0.45 3.39
C GLN A 241 -15.35 0.02 2.15
N PRO A 242 -16.53 -0.56 1.84
CA PRO A 242 -17.48 0.07 0.94
C PRO A 242 -17.79 1.49 1.43
N ASN A 243 -17.82 2.47 0.53
CA ASN A 243 -18.17 3.83 0.94
C ASN A 243 -19.69 3.94 1.14
N THR A 244 -20.13 3.80 2.37
CA THR A 244 -21.53 3.91 2.78
C THR A 244 -21.91 5.33 3.24
N THR A 245 -20.97 6.27 3.21
CA THR A 245 -21.20 7.68 3.53
C THR A 245 -21.80 8.43 2.34
N ASP A 246 -22.13 9.70 2.55
CA ASP A 246 -22.65 10.59 1.52
C ASP A 246 -21.55 11.42 0.82
N GLU A 247 -20.28 11.15 1.13
CA GLU A 247 -19.13 11.91 0.68
C GLU A 247 -18.21 11.07 -0.17
N THR A 248 -17.64 11.64 -1.24
CA THR A 248 -16.52 11.02 -1.96
C THR A 248 -15.29 11.05 -1.07
N ARG A 249 -14.73 9.87 -0.76
CA ARG A 249 -13.44 9.76 -0.09
C ARG A 249 -12.30 10.06 -1.06
N PHE A 250 -11.41 10.96 -0.70
CA PHE A 250 -10.22 11.27 -1.48
C PHE A 250 -8.95 11.06 -0.67
N VAL A 251 -8.09 10.16 -1.11
CA VAL A 251 -6.85 9.76 -0.43
C VAL A 251 -5.74 9.54 -1.45
N ILE A 252 -4.55 9.95 -1.09
CA ILE A 252 -3.33 9.68 -1.84
C ILE A 252 -2.50 8.63 -1.09
N THR A 253 -2.00 7.63 -1.81
CA THR A 253 -1.15 6.60 -1.23
C THR A 253 0.22 6.58 -1.89
N LYS A 254 1.24 6.45 -1.07
CA LYS A 254 2.63 6.28 -1.48
C LYS A 254 3.27 5.21 -0.59
N ARG A 255 4.41 4.66 -1.02
CA ARG A 255 5.15 3.66 -0.25
C ARG A 255 6.61 4.07 -0.11
N LEU A 256 7.24 3.61 0.97
CA LEU A 256 8.68 3.67 1.14
C LEU A 256 9.19 2.34 1.73
N CYS A 257 10.50 2.09 1.60
CA CYS A 257 11.17 1.04 2.36
C CYS A 257 12.23 1.64 3.26
N LEU A 258 12.34 1.13 4.48
CA LEU A 258 13.49 1.37 5.33
C LEU A 258 14.61 0.39 4.93
N GLY A 259 15.68 0.94 4.37
CA GLY A 259 16.76 0.17 3.76
C GLY A 259 16.37 -0.45 2.41
N PRO A 260 17.26 -1.25 1.80
CA PRO A 260 17.02 -1.88 0.51
C PRO A 260 15.73 -2.71 0.52
N PRO A 261 14.91 -2.64 -0.53
CA PRO A 261 13.65 -3.39 -0.61
C PRO A 261 13.92 -4.90 -0.55
N ARG A 262 13.15 -5.61 0.27
CA ARG A 262 13.21 -7.07 0.43
C ARG A 262 11.88 -7.67 -0.01
N TYR A 263 11.91 -8.49 -1.06
CA TYR A 263 10.70 -9.08 -1.62
C TYR A 263 10.41 -10.47 -1.05
N PRO A 264 9.13 -10.88 -1.00
CA PRO A 264 8.76 -12.24 -0.59
C PRO A 264 9.47 -13.29 -1.47
N ARG A 265 9.79 -14.45 -0.89
CA ARG A 265 10.45 -15.54 -1.64
C ARG A 265 9.63 -16.07 -2.82
N HIS A 266 8.31 -15.96 -2.73
CA HIS A 266 7.35 -16.42 -3.73
C HIS A 266 6.89 -15.30 -4.69
N ALA A 267 7.45 -14.09 -4.58
CA ALA A 267 7.09 -13.00 -5.47
C ALA A 267 7.29 -13.41 -6.93
N THR A 268 6.28 -13.17 -7.76
CA THR A 268 6.29 -13.40 -9.21
C THR A 268 6.79 -12.18 -9.98
N GLY A 269 6.91 -11.05 -9.30
CA GLY A 269 7.42 -9.79 -9.79
C GLY A 269 7.92 -8.94 -8.63
N TRP A 270 8.12 -7.64 -8.85
CA TRP A 270 8.53 -6.70 -7.82
C TRP A 270 8.02 -5.30 -8.16
N VAL A 271 7.56 -4.59 -7.14
CA VAL A 271 7.26 -3.17 -7.23
C VAL A 271 8.58 -2.40 -7.08
N PRO A 272 8.95 -1.51 -8.01
CA PRO A 272 10.22 -0.79 -7.92
C PRO A 272 10.22 0.20 -6.76
N TYR A 273 11.38 0.32 -6.09
CA TYR A 273 11.66 1.33 -5.09
C TYR A 273 12.96 2.02 -5.44
N GLU A 274 12.95 3.32 -5.49
CA GLU A 274 14.04 4.16 -5.97
C GLU A 274 14.80 4.80 -4.80
N ASP A 275 16.11 4.90 -4.94
CA ASP A 275 16.94 5.64 -3.98
C ASP A 275 16.78 7.15 -4.24
N PRO A 276 16.16 7.91 -3.32
CA PRO A 276 15.87 9.32 -3.55
C PRO A 276 17.13 10.20 -3.77
N ARG A 277 18.31 9.68 -3.42
CA ARG A 277 19.58 10.39 -3.68
C ARG A 277 19.98 10.35 -5.15
N LEU A 278 19.36 9.48 -5.93
CA LEU A 278 19.60 9.35 -7.37
C LEU A 278 18.53 10.09 -8.19
N LEU A 279 17.42 10.52 -7.56
CA LEU A 279 16.32 11.22 -8.23
C LEU A 279 16.69 12.67 -8.53
N GLY A 280 16.35 13.14 -9.72
CA GLY A 280 16.63 14.51 -10.16
C GLY A 280 18.09 14.79 -10.50
N GLY A 281 18.96 13.78 -10.55
CA GLY A 281 20.36 13.90 -10.90
C GLY A 281 20.75 13.06 -12.12
N PRO A 282 22.01 13.16 -12.61
CA PRO A 282 22.48 12.41 -13.78
C PRO A 282 22.43 10.89 -13.58
N LEU A 283 22.33 10.42 -12.33
CA LEU A 283 22.24 9.01 -11.98
C LEU A 283 20.81 8.50 -11.79
N GLU A 284 19.80 9.34 -12.04
CA GLU A 284 18.39 8.96 -11.90
C GLU A 284 18.03 7.68 -12.67
N PRO A 285 18.47 7.45 -13.92
CA PRO A 285 18.20 6.20 -14.63
C PRO A 285 18.71 4.95 -13.91
N LEU A 286 19.72 5.08 -13.04
CA LEU A 286 20.25 3.99 -12.24
C LEU A 286 19.44 3.68 -10.99
N ALA A 287 18.54 4.57 -10.57
CA ALA A 287 17.73 4.40 -9.36
C ALA A 287 16.85 3.13 -9.46
N ALA A 288 16.11 3.00 -10.55
CA ALA A 288 15.29 1.83 -10.85
C ALA A 288 16.15 0.57 -11.06
N LEU A 289 17.27 0.67 -11.79
CA LEU A 289 18.20 -0.44 -11.99
C LEU A 289 18.76 -0.95 -10.65
N ARG A 290 19.16 -0.05 -9.77
CA ARG A 290 19.70 -0.41 -8.46
C ARG A 290 18.65 -1.10 -7.57
N SER A 291 17.39 -0.67 -7.62
CA SER A 291 16.29 -1.34 -6.95
C SER A 291 16.11 -2.77 -7.47
N ARG A 292 16.27 -2.97 -8.76
CA ARG A 292 16.22 -4.30 -9.43
C ARG A 292 17.37 -5.22 -9.02
N LEU A 293 18.53 -4.67 -8.75
CA LEU A 293 19.74 -5.42 -8.36
C LEU A 293 19.77 -5.82 -6.87
N THR A 294 18.71 -5.54 -6.10
CA THR A 294 18.54 -6.11 -4.76
C THR A 294 18.35 -7.63 -4.86
N ALA A 295 18.60 -8.34 -3.76
CA ALA A 295 18.58 -9.82 -3.75
C ALA A 295 17.27 -10.43 -4.30
N GLY A 296 16.12 -9.75 -4.12
CA GLY A 296 14.84 -10.14 -4.72
C GLY A 296 14.81 -9.89 -6.23
N GLY A 297 15.18 -8.70 -6.66
CA GLY A 297 15.17 -8.30 -8.07
C GLY A 297 16.10 -9.13 -8.95
N VAL A 298 17.31 -9.43 -8.49
CA VAL A 298 18.25 -10.32 -9.21
C VAL A 298 17.67 -11.72 -9.38
N ARG A 299 17.06 -12.26 -8.33
CA ARG A 299 16.44 -13.58 -8.40
C ARG A 299 15.27 -13.62 -9.38
N ASP A 300 14.46 -12.56 -9.43
CA ASP A 300 13.32 -12.48 -10.34
C ASP A 300 13.79 -12.26 -11.79
N LEU A 301 14.84 -11.49 -12.01
CA LEU A 301 15.50 -11.40 -13.32
C LEU A 301 16.03 -12.76 -13.80
N LEU A 302 16.65 -13.53 -12.91
CA LEU A 302 17.12 -14.88 -13.24
C LEU A 302 15.98 -15.87 -13.52
N ARG A 303 14.85 -15.73 -12.85
CA ARG A 303 13.65 -16.54 -13.12
C ARG A 303 12.95 -16.16 -14.42
N ALA A 304 12.89 -14.86 -14.73
CA ALA A 304 12.32 -14.33 -15.96
C ALA A 304 13.23 -14.52 -17.19
N TRP A 305 14.52 -14.81 -16.96
CA TRP A 305 15.43 -15.10 -18.05
C TRP A 305 14.93 -16.33 -18.81
N PRO A 306 14.58 -16.20 -20.11
CA PRO A 306 14.12 -17.35 -20.86
C PRO A 306 15.19 -18.43 -20.79
N ARG A 307 14.86 -19.58 -20.22
CA ARG A 307 15.67 -20.79 -20.36
C ARG A 307 15.64 -21.15 -21.84
N ARG A 308 16.45 -20.47 -22.64
CA ARG A 308 16.78 -20.93 -23.99
C ARG A 308 17.34 -22.32 -23.79
N GLY A 309 16.53 -23.32 -24.09
CA GLY A 309 16.96 -24.70 -24.00
C GLY A 309 18.26 -24.84 -24.77
N LEU A 310 19.30 -25.29 -24.11
CA LEU A 310 20.42 -25.86 -24.76
C LEU A 310 19.86 -26.84 -25.79
N PRO A 311 20.24 -26.75 -27.09
CA PRO A 311 19.74 -27.68 -28.08
C PRO A 311 20.05 -29.09 -27.56
N ARG A 312 19.01 -29.90 -27.36
CA ARG A 312 19.16 -31.33 -27.06
C ARG A 312 20.06 -31.85 -28.18
N ARG A 313 21.24 -32.29 -27.81
CA ARG A 313 22.07 -33.08 -28.70
C ARG A 313 21.21 -34.25 -29.17
N SER A 314 20.80 -34.23 -30.43
CA SER A 314 20.17 -35.34 -31.10
C SER A 314 21.12 -36.53 -30.98
N GLY A 315 20.71 -37.55 -30.23
CA GLY A 315 21.44 -38.78 -30.12
C GLY A 315 21.68 -39.33 -31.53
N ARG A 316 22.93 -39.58 -31.85
CA ARG A 316 23.28 -40.32 -33.02
C ARG A 316 22.54 -41.67 -32.99
N SER A 317 21.64 -41.86 -33.93
CA SER A 317 21.13 -43.18 -34.29
C SER A 317 22.28 -44.01 -34.86
N GLY A 318 22.67 -45.02 -34.10
CA GLY A 318 23.59 -46.03 -34.57
C GLY A 318 22.95 -46.86 -35.72
N PRO A 319 23.75 -47.47 -36.62
CA PRO A 319 23.26 -48.18 -37.78
C PRO A 319 22.57 -49.48 -37.37
N ALA A 320 21.41 -49.74 -37.97
CA ALA A 320 20.68 -51.01 -37.85
C ALA A 320 21.49 -52.17 -38.42
N ALA A 321 21.74 -53.17 -37.59
CA ALA A 321 22.31 -54.46 -38.00
C ALA A 321 21.27 -55.23 -38.80
N ALA A 322 21.60 -55.53 -40.04
CA ALA A 322 20.83 -56.44 -40.89
C ALA A 322 20.98 -57.87 -40.38
N GLY A 323 19.86 -58.46 -39.88
CA GLY A 323 19.75 -59.87 -39.50
C GLY A 323 19.29 -60.67 -40.70
N ARG A 324 20.07 -61.70 -41.04
CA ARG A 324 19.80 -62.68 -42.11
C ARG A 324 18.63 -63.59 -41.78
N ALA A 325 17.92 -63.92 -42.86
CA ALA A 325 16.92 -64.99 -42.90
C ALA A 325 17.53 -66.37 -42.67
N ARG A 326 16.79 -67.21 -41.95
CA ARG A 326 16.45 -68.61 -42.28
C ARG A 326 15.18 -69.00 -41.48
#